data_ea8b1bcb0199a15619aeeb3687eb5e75
#
_entry.id   ea8b1bcb0199a15619aeeb3687eb5e75
#
_cell.length_a   1.000
_cell.length_b   1.000
_cell.length_c   1.000
_cell.angle_alpha   90.00
_cell.angle_beta   90.00
_cell.angle_gamma   90.00
#
_symmetry.space_group_name_H-M   'P 1'
#
loop_
_entity.id
_entity.type
_entity.pdbx_description
1 polymer ?
#
loop_
_entity_poly.entity_id
_entity_poly.type
_entity_poly.pdbx_seq_one_letter_code
_entity_poly.pdbx_strand_id
1 'polypeptide(L)'
;MKNSLSELTVFYETAHAELASALEMLAACKETESPKQAFGYFMHAKDEYNHARSFFEMLSKRGKRASIELARDFRFTPPSLITKGYISNQGFLIETMKLKDFIAFVYTNELLAKSSFENILTLVGLSTEEGKEISGIMIDELRHHGMAKRHFLNHYPALQPWQLMVYRTRETINNKGRKIYDANLKFLDRI
;
A
#
# COMPACT_ATOMS: atom_id res chain seq x y z
N MET A 1 -17.72 20.29 5.76
CA MET A 1 -16.36 20.69 5.35
C MET A 1 -15.23 19.90 6.05
N LYS A 2 -15.33 19.51 7.34
CA LYS A 2 -14.26 18.72 8.01
C LYS A 2 -14.03 17.32 7.39
N ASN A 3 -15.07 16.69 6.83
CA ASN A 3 -14.94 15.34 6.24
C ASN A 3 -14.18 15.33 4.91
N SER A 4 -14.21 16.41 4.14
CA SER A 4 -13.55 16.46 2.82
C SER A 4 -12.02 16.45 2.90
N LEU A 5 -11.43 17.08 3.92
CA LEU A 5 -9.97 17.12 4.07
C LEU A 5 -9.39 15.78 4.53
N SER A 6 -10.10 15.07 5.43
CA SER A 6 -9.70 13.72 5.87
C SER A 6 -9.77 12.70 4.71
N GLU A 7 -10.78 12.78 3.87
CA GLU A 7 -10.93 11.91 2.69
C GLU A 7 -9.81 12.15 1.67
N LEU A 8 -9.47 13.42 1.39
CA LEU A 8 -8.37 13.78 0.49
C LEU A 8 -7.03 13.24 1.01
N THR A 9 -6.79 13.35 2.32
CA THR A 9 -5.57 12.82 2.94
C THR A 9 -5.51 11.30 2.81
N VAL A 10 -6.61 10.59 3.05
CA VAL A 10 -6.66 9.13 2.91
C VAL A 10 -6.37 8.70 1.48
N PHE A 11 -7.00 9.32 0.48
CA PHE A 11 -6.73 8.99 -0.93
C PHE A 11 -5.28 9.29 -1.33
N TYR A 12 -4.73 10.40 -0.84
CA TYR A 12 -3.34 10.77 -1.08
C TYR A 12 -2.36 9.73 -0.49
N GLU A 13 -2.55 9.36 0.76
CA GLU A 13 -1.71 8.38 1.44
C GLU A 13 -1.83 6.98 0.79
N THR A 14 -3.05 6.57 0.45
CA THR A 14 -3.29 5.28 -0.21
C THR A 14 -2.62 5.26 -1.59
N ALA A 15 -2.80 6.28 -2.42
CA ALA A 15 -2.16 6.33 -3.73
C ALA A 15 -0.63 6.19 -3.67
N HIS A 16 0.01 6.78 -2.66
CA HIS A 16 1.45 6.62 -2.47
C HIS A 16 1.84 5.23 -1.96
N ALA A 17 1.06 4.66 -1.06
CA ALA A 17 1.30 3.32 -0.54
C ALA A 17 1.20 2.27 -1.67
N GLU A 18 0.15 2.34 -2.50
CA GLU A 18 -0.04 1.47 -3.66
C GLU A 18 1.11 1.61 -4.66
N LEU A 19 1.54 2.85 -4.95
CA LEU A 19 2.68 3.05 -5.85
C LEU A 19 3.98 2.49 -5.29
N ALA A 20 4.21 2.65 -3.98
CA ALA A 20 5.39 2.07 -3.33
C ALA A 20 5.33 0.52 -3.40
N SER A 21 4.14 -0.07 -3.15
CA SER A 21 3.93 -1.51 -3.32
C SER A 21 4.23 -1.97 -4.74
N ALA A 22 3.75 -1.24 -5.76
CA ALA A 22 4.05 -1.55 -7.16
C ALA A 22 5.55 -1.61 -7.43
N LEU A 23 6.32 -0.65 -6.91
CA LEU A 23 7.78 -0.62 -7.11
C LEU A 23 8.50 -1.72 -6.34
N GLU A 24 8.08 -2.04 -5.12
CA GLU A 24 8.60 -3.17 -4.35
C GLU A 24 8.34 -4.51 -5.08
N MET A 25 7.15 -4.69 -5.66
CA MET A 25 6.83 -5.89 -6.44
C MET A 25 7.62 -5.96 -7.75
N LEU A 26 7.91 -4.83 -8.41
CA LEU A 26 8.79 -4.81 -9.59
C LEU A 26 10.23 -5.18 -9.22
N ALA A 27 10.74 -4.70 -8.10
CA ALA A 27 12.05 -5.11 -7.60
C ALA A 27 12.07 -6.61 -7.29
N ALA A 28 11.03 -7.14 -6.63
CA ALA A 28 10.91 -8.57 -6.37
C ALA A 28 10.82 -9.41 -7.65
N CYS A 29 10.15 -8.92 -8.68
CA CYS A 29 10.11 -9.54 -10.00
C CYS A 29 11.50 -9.69 -10.61
N LYS A 30 12.34 -8.66 -10.49
CA LYS A 30 13.72 -8.65 -10.99
C LYS A 30 14.63 -9.61 -10.22
N GLU A 31 14.48 -9.67 -8.90
CA GLU A 31 15.38 -10.43 -8.01
C GLU A 31 15.00 -11.92 -7.87
N THR A 32 13.85 -12.35 -8.40
CA THR A 32 13.44 -13.76 -8.29
C THR A 32 13.90 -14.61 -9.48
N GLU A 33 14.49 -15.77 -9.21
CA GLU A 33 14.97 -16.71 -10.24
C GLU A 33 13.83 -17.53 -10.86
N SER A 34 12.70 -17.67 -10.21
CA SER A 34 11.55 -18.44 -10.69
C SER A 34 10.71 -17.64 -11.69
N PRO A 35 10.64 -18.04 -12.99
CA PRO A 35 9.81 -17.32 -13.97
C PRO A 35 8.34 -17.21 -13.57
N LYS A 36 7.81 -18.24 -12.91
CA LYS A 36 6.43 -18.25 -12.41
C LYS A 36 6.21 -17.24 -11.30
N GLN A 37 7.17 -17.13 -10.38
CA GLN A 37 7.10 -16.14 -9.28
C GLN A 37 7.33 -14.73 -9.81
N ALA A 38 8.31 -14.55 -10.73
CA ALA A 38 8.56 -13.27 -11.40
C ALA A 38 7.28 -12.74 -12.08
N PHE A 39 6.59 -13.61 -12.83
CA PHE A 39 5.32 -13.25 -13.45
C PHE A 39 4.25 -12.89 -12.40
N GLY A 40 4.19 -13.61 -11.29
CA GLY A 40 3.28 -13.30 -10.18
C GLY A 40 3.53 -11.90 -9.60
N TYR A 41 4.79 -11.57 -9.31
CA TYR A 41 5.17 -10.24 -8.82
C TYR A 41 4.92 -9.14 -9.85
N PHE A 42 5.17 -9.41 -11.13
CA PHE A 42 4.87 -8.46 -12.20
C PHE A 42 3.37 -8.14 -12.30
N MET A 43 2.52 -9.15 -12.24
CA MET A 43 1.06 -8.95 -12.27
C MET A 43 0.58 -8.20 -11.05
N HIS A 44 1.10 -8.52 -9.87
CA HIS A 44 0.82 -7.79 -8.63
C HIS A 44 1.23 -6.31 -8.79
N ALA A 45 2.46 -6.03 -9.22
CA ALA A 45 2.94 -4.67 -9.43
C ALA A 45 2.05 -3.86 -10.39
N LYS A 46 1.56 -4.50 -11.46
CA LYS A 46 0.65 -3.88 -12.41
C LYS A 46 -0.66 -3.46 -11.76
N ASP A 47 -1.22 -4.32 -10.92
CA ASP A 47 -2.48 -4.05 -10.24
C ASP A 47 -2.31 -2.93 -9.23
N GLU A 48 -1.26 -2.97 -8.39
CA GLU A 48 -0.91 -1.91 -7.44
C GLU A 48 -0.71 -0.53 -8.13
N TYR A 49 -0.05 -0.52 -9.29
CA TYR A 49 0.08 0.70 -10.08
C TYR A 49 -1.28 1.24 -10.56
N ASN A 50 -2.18 0.35 -10.98
CA ASN A 50 -3.53 0.74 -11.37
C ASN A 50 -4.33 1.27 -10.17
N HIS A 51 -4.22 0.63 -9.00
CA HIS A 51 -4.83 1.10 -7.75
C HIS A 51 -4.34 2.50 -7.40
N ALA A 52 -3.01 2.73 -7.42
CA ALA A 52 -2.43 4.04 -7.20
C ALA A 52 -3.04 5.08 -8.14
N ARG A 53 -3.15 4.78 -9.43
CA ARG A 53 -3.73 5.67 -10.42
C ARG A 53 -5.20 5.97 -10.12
N SER A 54 -6.00 4.96 -9.76
CA SER A 54 -7.41 5.15 -9.38
C SER A 54 -7.57 6.09 -8.19
N PHE A 55 -6.78 5.91 -7.14
CA PHE A 55 -6.78 6.82 -5.98
C PHE A 55 -6.37 8.25 -6.35
N PHE A 56 -5.47 8.41 -7.30
CA PHE A 56 -5.12 9.72 -7.84
C PHE A 56 -6.24 10.39 -8.56
N GLU A 57 -6.90 9.65 -9.44
CA GLU A 57 -8.03 10.19 -10.18
C GLU A 57 -9.16 10.62 -9.23
N MET A 58 -9.45 9.81 -8.21
CA MET A 58 -10.42 10.15 -7.15
C MET A 58 -9.98 11.40 -6.39
N LEU A 59 -8.72 11.47 -5.97
CA LEU A 59 -8.13 12.62 -5.29
C LEU A 59 -8.25 13.89 -6.16
N SER A 60 -7.89 13.81 -7.44
CA SER A 60 -7.96 14.95 -8.39
C SER A 60 -9.40 15.42 -8.59
N LYS A 61 -10.35 14.50 -8.77
CA LYS A 61 -11.77 14.82 -8.91
C LYS A 61 -12.31 15.54 -7.67
N ARG A 62 -11.99 15.04 -6.48
CA ARG A 62 -12.42 15.64 -5.20
C ARG A 62 -11.73 16.97 -4.90
N GLY A 63 -10.43 17.07 -5.18
CA GLY A 63 -9.67 18.31 -5.02
C GLY A 63 -10.24 19.45 -5.87
N LYS A 64 -10.61 19.17 -7.12
CA LYS A 64 -11.29 20.14 -8.00
C LYS A 64 -12.66 20.57 -7.43
N ARG A 65 -13.47 19.64 -6.94
CA ARG A 65 -14.77 19.94 -6.30
C ARG A 65 -14.63 20.81 -5.05
N ALA A 66 -13.54 20.60 -4.29
CA ALA A 66 -13.27 21.35 -3.07
C ALA A 66 -12.53 22.69 -3.31
N SER A 67 -12.24 23.04 -4.59
CA SER A 67 -11.40 24.20 -4.95
C SER A 67 -10.04 24.21 -4.22
N ILE A 68 -9.53 23.03 -3.91
CA ILE A 68 -8.21 22.86 -3.29
C ILE A 68 -7.21 22.67 -4.43
N GLU A 69 -6.23 23.55 -4.51
CA GLU A 69 -5.07 23.36 -5.37
C GLU A 69 -4.27 22.19 -4.78
N LEU A 70 -4.46 21.01 -5.35
CA LEU A 70 -3.61 19.86 -5.01
C LEU A 70 -2.19 20.23 -5.44
N ALA A 71 -1.29 20.27 -4.49
CA ALA A 71 0.07 20.70 -4.71
C ALA A 71 0.64 20.03 -5.96
N ARG A 72 1.28 20.83 -6.81
CA ARG A 72 1.91 20.41 -8.08
C ARG A 72 3.00 19.34 -7.89
N ASP A 73 3.32 18.99 -6.64
CA ASP A 73 4.34 18.01 -6.23
C ASP A 73 3.89 16.56 -6.24
N PHE A 74 2.82 16.27 -6.99
CA PHE A 74 2.39 14.91 -7.20
C PHE A 74 3.32 14.21 -8.21
N ARG A 75 4.58 14.02 -7.80
CA ARG A 75 5.56 13.29 -8.60
C ARG A 75 5.56 11.84 -8.19
N PHE A 76 5.10 11.00 -9.09
CA PHE A 76 5.27 9.55 -9.02
C PHE A 76 6.72 9.15 -9.33
N THR A 77 7.63 9.56 -8.51
CA THR A 77 9.04 9.21 -8.71
C THR A 77 9.57 8.52 -7.46
N PRO A 78 10.43 7.49 -7.60
CA PRO A 78 11.05 6.85 -6.46
C PRO A 78 11.66 7.82 -5.45
N PRO A 79 12.36 8.91 -5.86
CA PRO A 79 12.85 9.92 -4.92
C PRO A 79 11.76 10.55 -4.04
N SER A 80 10.57 10.82 -4.59
CA SER A 80 9.49 11.41 -3.78
C SER A 80 8.91 10.42 -2.78
N LEU A 81 8.82 9.13 -3.14
CA LEU A 81 8.39 8.07 -2.23
C LEU A 81 9.39 7.84 -1.11
N ILE A 82 10.69 7.92 -1.40
CA ILE A 82 11.75 7.83 -0.38
C ILE A 82 11.65 9.02 0.58
N THR A 83 11.55 10.24 0.07
CA THR A 83 11.42 11.45 0.90
C THR A 83 10.19 11.40 1.81
N LYS A 84 9.10 10.79 1.35
CA LYS A 84 7.87 10.61 2.12
C LYS A 84 7.88 9.37 3.02
N GLY A 85 8.92 8.56 2.97
CA GLY A 85 9.08 7.36 3.81
C GLY A 85 8.26 6.15 3.38
N TYR A 86 7.73 6.12 2.16
CA TYR A 86 7.03 4.93 1.62
C TYR A 86 8.00 3.86 1.10
N ILE A 87 9.17 4.27 0.64
CA ILE A 87 10.27 3.38 0.24
C ILE A 87 11.48 3.70 1.12
N SER A 88 12.24 2.68 1.49
CA SER A 88 13.48 2.86 2.25
C SER A 88 14.54 3.58 1.42
N ASN A 89 15.32 4.46 2.06
CA ASN A 89 16.51 5.06 1.45
C ASN A 89 17.68 4.07 1.29
N GLN A 90 17.56 2.87 1.85
CA GLN A 90 18.55 1.79 1.74
C GLN A 90 18.31 0.87 0.54
N GLY A 91 17.26 1.09 -0.24
CA GLY A 91 16.84 0.26 -1.34
C GLY A 91 15.50 -0.45 -1.10
N PHE A 92 15.11 -1.29 -2.04
CA PHE A 92 13.89 -2.07 -1.93
C PHE A 92 14.00 -3.18 -0.88
N LEU A 93 12.86 -3.54 -0.30
CA LEU A 93 12.81 -4.52 0.79
C LEU A 93 13.37 -5.88 0.37
N ILE A 94 13.09 -6.31 -0.86
CA ILE A 94 13.63 -7.58 -1.40
C ILE A 94 15.17 -7.58 -1.47
N GLU A 95 15.80 -6.42 -1.63
CA GLU A 95 17.25 -6.27 -1.71
C GLU A 95 17.89 -6.20 -0.30
N THR A 96 17.13 -5.72 0.68
CA THR A 96 17.66 -5.41 2.03
C THR A 96 17.29 -6.42 3.10
N MET A 97 16.30 -7.30 2.85
CA MET A 97 15.88 -8.33 3.78
C MET A 97 16.04 -9.74 3.20
N LYS A 98 16.00 -10.74 4.07
CA LYS A 98 15.99 -12.14 3.63
C LYS A 98 14.69 -12.44 2.90
N LEU A 99 14.75 -13.23 1.83
CA LEU A 99 13.57 -13.60 1.03
C LEU A 99 12.38 -14.07 1.88
N LYS A 100 12.64 -14.89 2.91
CA LYS A 100 11.60 -15.37 3.82
C LYS A 100 10.90 -14.23 4.57
N ASP A 101 11.64 -13.21 4.99
CA ASP A 101 11.10 -12.08 5.75
C ASP A 101 10.33 -11.14 4.81
N PHE A 102 10.80 -10.98 3.56
CA PHE A 102 10.07 -10.28 2.50
C PHE A 102 8.72 -10.94 2.20
N ILE A 103 8.68 -12.27 2.05
CA ILE A 103 7.44 -13.02 1.81
C ILE A 103 6.46 -12.84 2.98
N ALA A 104 6.96 -12.88 4.23
CA ALA A 104 6.14 -12.64 5.42
C ALA A 104 5.63 -11.20 5.47
N PHE A 105 6.46 -10.24 5.09
CA PHE A 105 6.08 -8.83 4.98
C PHE A 105 4.95 -8.63 3.95
N VAL A 106 5.11 -9.14 2.72
CA VAL A 106 4.08 -9.05 1.68
C VAL A 106 2.76 -9.64 2.17
N TYR A 107 2.78 -10.87 2.70
CA TYR A 107 1.57 -11.52 3.20
C TYR A 107 0.86 -10.70 4.29
N THR A 108 1.62 -10.09 5.18
CA THR A 108 1.06 -9.31 6.28
C THR A 108 0.47 -7.98 5.79
N ASN A 109 1.13 -7.33 4.81
CA ASN A 109 0.62 -6.11 4.22
C ASN A 109 -0.68 -6.32 3.45
N GLU A 110 -0.77 -7.37 2.63
CA GLU A 110 -2.01 -7.73 1.93
C GLU A 110 -3.19 -7.93 2.90
N LEU A 111 -2.91 -8.49 4.06
CA LEU A 111 -3.93 -8.68 5.09
C LEU A 111 -4.39 -7.34 5.71
N LEU A 112 -3.45 -6.39 5.87
CA LEU A 112 -3.74 -5.05 6.42
C LEU A 112 -4.42 -4.16 5.38
N ALA A 113 -4.06 -4.28 4.10
CA ALA A 113 -4.66 -3.55 2.99
C ALA A 113 -6.17 -3.75 2.96
N LYS A 114 -6.64 -5.00 3.07
CA LYS A 114 -8.07 -5.32 3.14
C LYS A 114 -8.80 -4.47 4.18
N SER A 115 -8.31 -4.44 5.42
CA SER A 115 -8.96 -3.65 6.50
C SER A 115 -8.91 -2.16 6.22
N SER A 116 -7.85 -1.67 5.57
CA SER A 116 -7.74 -0.26 5.17
C SER A 116 -8.79 0.10 4.13
N PHE A 117 -8.98 -0.74 3.11
CA PHE A 117 -10.00 -0.51 2.08
C PHE A 117 -11.43 -0.61 2.62
N GLU A 118 -11.73 -1.52 3.55
CA GLU A 118 -13.02 -1.57 4.25
C GLU A 118 -13.32 -0.25 4.98
N ASN A 119 -12.32 0.34 5.63
CA ASN A 119 -12.44 1.66 6.27
C ASN A 119 -12.68 2.78 5.25
N ILE A 120 -11.97 2.75 4.12
CA ILE A 120 -12.15 3.74 3.04
C ILE A 120 -13.57 3.62 2.45
N LEU A 121 -14.07 2.41 2.20
CA LEU A 121 -15.43 2.17 1.74
C LEU A 121 -16.48 2.71 2.71
N THR A 122 -16.26 2.56 4.02
CA THR A 122 -17.14 3.13 5.04
C THR A 122 -17.14 4.66 4.97
N LEU A 123 -15.99 5.26 4.67
CA LEU A 123 -15.85 6.71 4.57
C LEU A 123 -16.54 7.29 3.33
N VAL A 124 -16.38 6.65 2.16
CA VAL A 124 -16.89 7.17 0.88
C VAL A 124 -18.31 6.71 0.55
N GLY A 125 -18.75 5.58 1.08
CA GLY A 125 -20.04 4.96 0.83
C GLY A 125 -20.06 4.07 -0.42
N LEU A 126 -20.58 2.85 -0.27
CA LEU A 126 -20.63 1.81 -1.32
C LEU A 126 -21.38 2.21 -2.59
N SER A 127 -22.39 3.08 -2.46
CA SER A 127 -23.24 3.50 -3.59
C SER A 127 -22.61 4.56 -4.48
N THR A 128 -21.52 5.18 -4.06
CA THR A 128 -20.81 6.21 -4.83
C THR A 128 -19.98 5.60 -5.97
N GLU A 129 -19.59 6.39 -6.95
CA GLU A 129 -18.69 5.95 -8.02
C GLU A 129 -17.34 5.50 -7.43
N GLU A 130 -16.79 6.30 -6.51
CA GLU A 130 -15.55 5.96 -5.82
C GLU A 130 -15.70 4.65 -5.01
N GLY A 131 -16.84 4.45 -4.33
CA GLY A 131 -17.09 3.23 -3.59
C GLY A 131 -17.14 1.98 -4.47
N LYS A 132 -17.72 2.07 -5.67
CA LYS A 132 -17.72 0.98 -6.65
C LYS A 132 -16.30 0.67 -7.14
N GLU A 133 -15.51 1.69 -7.43
CA GLU A 133 -14.12 1.54 -7.86
C GLU A 133 -13.25 0.90 -6.77
N ILE A 134 -13.36 1.36 -5.53
CA ILE A 134 -12.66 0.77 -4.38
C ILE A 134 -13.10 -0.66 -4.12
N SER A 135 -14.38 -0.99 -4.35
CA SER A 135 -14.86 -2.37 -4.26
C SER A 135 -14.22 -3.28 -5.32
N GLY A 136 -13.95 -2.75 -6.51
CA GLY A 136 -13.17 -3.45 -7.55
C GLY A 136 -11.72 -3.71 -7.10
N ILE A 137 -11.06 -2.70 -6.57
CA ILE A 137 -9.71 -2.80 -5.99
C ILE A 137 -9.68 -3.88 -4.90
N MET A 138 -10.66 -3.92 -4.00
CA MET A 138 -10.73 -4.95 -2.95
C MET A 138 -10.79 -6.39 -3.48
N ILE A 139 -11.32 -6.62 -4.66
CA ILE A 139 -11.31 -7.96 -5.30
C ILE A 139 -9.88 -8.33 -5.68
N ASP A 140 -9.11 -7.39 -6.20
CA ASP A 140 -7.70 -7.60 -6.52
C ASP A 140 -6.88 -7.85 -5.24
N GLU A 141 -7.10 -7.08 -4.18
CA GLU A 141 -6.48 -7.27 -2.88
C GLU A 141 -6.74 -8.66 -2.27
N LEU A 142 -7.95 -9.17 -2.40
CA LEU A 142 -8.27 -10.54 -1.97
C LEU A 142 -7.50 -11.59 -2.77
N ARG A 143 -7.28 -11.34 -4.07
CA ARG A 143 -6.45 -12.19 -4.93
C ARG A 143 -4.98 -12.12 -4.54
N HIS A 144 -4.43 -10.92 -4.32
CA HIS A 144 -3.05 -10.70 -3.86
C HIS A 144 -2.82 -11.38 -2.51
N HIS A 145 -3.71 -11.18 -1.54
CA HIS A 145 -3.65 -11.88 -0.26
C HIS A 145 -3.64 -13.40 -0.43
N GLY A 146 -4.51 -13.95 -1.30
CA GLY A 146 -4.55 -15.38 -1.59
C GLY A 146 -3.25 -15.90 -2.21
N MET A 147 -2.60 -15.13 -3.08
CA MET A 147 -1.31 -15.45 -3.68
C MET A 147 -0.18 -15.37 -2.65
N ALA A 148 -0.11 -14.28 -1.90
CA ALA A 148 0.88 -14.06 -0.86
C ALA A 148 0.78 -15.14 0.24
N LYS A 149 -0.43 -15.52 0.65
CA LYS A 149 -0.68 -16.61 1.59
C LYS A 149 -0.13 -17.94 1.10
N ARG A 150 -0.39 -18.32 -0.16
CA ARG A 150 0.15 -19.57 -0.73
C ARG A 150 1.67 -19.54 -0.77
N HIS A 151 2.24 -18.42 -1.19
CA HIS A 151 3.70 -18.25 -1.23
C HIS A 151 4.30 -18.35 0.17
N PHE A 152 3.70 -17.70 1.14
CA PHE A 152 4.11 -17.74 2.53
C PHE A 152 4.06 -19.17 3.09
N LEU A 153 2.96 -19.91 2.91
CA LEU A 153 2.81 -21.27 3.41
C LEU A 153 3.79 -22.27 2.77
N ASN A 154 4.19 -22.05 1.51
CA ASN A 154 5.20 -22.85 0.84
C ASN A 154 6.59 -22.68 1.47
N HIS A 155 6.91 -21.50 1.99
CA HIS A 155 8.18 -21.21 2.66
C HIS A 155 8.15 -21.52 4.17
N TYR A 156 6.96 -21.57 4.75
CA TYR A 156 6.74 -21.78 6.18
C TYR A 156 5.72 -22.89 6.47
N PRO A 157 5.93 -24.13 5.97
CA PRO A 157 4.93 -25.20 6.09
C PRO A 157 4.61 -25.59 7.54
N ALA A 158 5.53 -25.34 8.47
CA ALA A 158 5.39 -25.65 9.89
C ALA A 158 5.16 -24.41 10.79
N LEU A 159 4.71 -23.30 10.21
CA LEU A 159 4.54 -22.07 10.97
C LEU A 159 3.40 -22.20 11.97
N GLN A 160 3.73 -22.02 13.25
CA GLN A 160 2.72 -22.02 14.30
C GLN A 160 1.88 -20.73 14.24
N PRO A 161 0.58 -20.78 14.57
CA PRO A 161 -0.29 -19.61 14.56
C PRO A 161 0.23 -18.40 15.34
N TRP A 162 0.98 -18.65 16.44
CA TRP A 162 1.55 -17.57 17.25
C TRP A 162 2.67 -16.80 16.52
N GLN A 163 3.44 -17.46 15.64
CA GLN A 163 4.48 -16.80 14.84
C GLN A 163 3.85 -15.84 13.82
N LEU A 164 2.74 -16.24 13.20
CA LEU A 164 1.97 -15.37 12.33
C LEU A 164 1.42 -14.15 13.11
N MET A 165 0.98 -14.35 14.35
CA MET A 165 0.54 -13.26 15.20
C MET A 165 1.68 -12.28 15.53
N VAL A 166 2.90 -12.76 15.75
CA VAL A 166 4.07 -11.89 15.96
C VAL A 166 4.36 -11.02 14.74
N TYR A 167 4.36 -11.60 13.53
CA TYR A 167 4.54 -10.82 12.30
C TYR A 167 3.46 -9.75 12.15
N ARG A 168 2.20 -10.11 12.33
CA ARG A 168 1.06 -9.17 12.27
C ARG A 168 1.21 -8.03 13.27
N THR A 169 1.58 -8.35 14.52
CA THR A 169 1.75 -7.34 15.57
C THR A 169 2.89 -6.39 15.23
N ARG A 170 4.01 -6.92 14.75
CA ARG A 170 5.17 -6.12 14.33
C ARG A 170 4.79 -5.14 13.22
N GLU A 171 4.11 -5.59 12.16
CA GLU A 171 3.70 -4.73 11.06
C GLU A 171 2.65 -3.69 11.49
N THR A 172 1.70 -4.07 12.35
CA THR A 172 0.74 -3.13 12.91
C THR A 172 1.42 -2.03 13.72
N ILE A 173 2.46 -2.37 14.50
CA ILE A 173 3.26 -1.40 15.26
C ILE A 173 4.05 -0.49 14.31
N ASN A 174 4.71 -1.06 13.30
CA ASN A 174 5.46 -0.30 12.30
C ASN A 174 4.58 0.70 11.56
N ASN A 175 3.41 0.25 11.10
CA ASN A 175 2.44 1.12 10.42
C ASN A 175 1.88 2.23 11.34
N LYS A 176 1.62 1.95 12.62
CA LYS A 176 1.22 2.98 13.60
C LYS A 176 2.37 3.96 13.86
N GLY A 177 3.60 3.49 13.99
CA GLY A 177 4.78 4.32 14.16
C GLY A 177 4.97 5.27 12.98
N ARG A 178 4.81 4.78 11.75
CA ARG A 178 4.86 5.60 10.53
C ARG A 178 3.79 6.69 10.53
N LYS A 179 2.55 6.35 10.84
CA LYS A 179 1.44 7.34 10.92
C LYS A 179 1.68 8.42 11.97
N ILE A 180 2.28 8.08 13.12
CA ILE A 180 2.65 9.04 14.16
C ILE A 180 3.77 9.95 13.65
N TYR A 181 4.78 9.40 12.99
CA TYR A 181 5.88 10.15 12.40
C TYR A 181 5.38 11.15 11.35
N ASP A 182 4.54 10.72 10.42
CA ASP A 182 3.94 11.56 9.39
C ASP A 182 3.07 12.69 9.98
N ALA A 183 2.31 12.40 11.05
CA ALA A 183 1.52 13.40 11.75
C ALA A 183 2.41 14.47 12.41
N ASN A 184 3.55 14.06 12.97
CA ASN A 184 4.51 14.97 13.57
C ASN A 184 5.23 15.84 12.52
N LEU A 185 5.61 15.28 11.36
CA LEU A 185 6.16 16.06 10.26
C LEU A 185 5.19 17.11 9.74
N LYS A 186 3.92 16.73 9.51
CA LYS A 186 2.86 17.66 9.09
C LYS A 186 2.60 18.78 10.13
N PHE A 187 2.90 18.56 11.39
CA PHE A 187 2.82 19.59 12.43
C PHE A 187 4.00 20.56 12.34
N LEU A 188 5.19 20.06 12.08
CA LEU A 188 6.42 20.89 11.94
C LEU A 188 6.39 21.76 10.67
N ASP A 189 5.79 21.29 9.58
CA ASP A 189 5.61 22.07 8.34
C ASP A 189 4.59 23.23 8.48
N ARG A 190 3.91 23.34 9.62
CA ARG A 190 2.93 24.40 9.91
C ARG A 190 3.42 25.47 10.89
N ILE A 191 4.63 25.30 11.40
CA ILE A 191 5.32 26.26 12.29
C ILE A 191 6.36 27.04 11.50
#